data_a9497d16aada43e964f59cbf17e54c83
#
_entry.id   a9497d16aada43e964f59cbf17e54c83
#
_cell.length_a   1.000
_cell.length_b   1.000
_cell.length_c   1.000
_cell.angle_alpha   90.00
_cell.angle_beta   90.00
_cell.angle_gamma   90.00
#
_symmetry.space_group_name_H-M   'P 1'
#
loop_
_entity.id
_entity.type
_entity.pdbx_description
1 polymer ?
#
loop_
_entity_poly.entity_id
_entity_poly.type
_entity_poly.pdbx_seq_one_letter_code
_entity_poly.pdbx_strand_id
1 'polypeptide(L)'
;MEIVPDTANFIEERRQMKKRYPNERRFFAADLVAATEQIEGWTHADFMSNSRLANYVLGRHRIMHICRYELNLSYSQIGRLLVRDHTTVCRGIERYTEKCLNHDAEIAKRAFIIARAESLFLNIPLDVDDANP
;
A
#
# COMPACT_ATOMS: atom_id res chain seq x y z
N MET A 1 0.37 4.74 -33.91
CA MET A 1 1.40 5.08 -32.99
C MET A 1 0.85 5.21 -31.60
N GLU A 2 1.55 4.70 -30.70
CA GLU A 2 1.11 4.72 -29.36
C GLU A 2 1.44 6.07 -28.72
N ILE A 3 0.48 6.62 -28.05
CA ILE A 3 0.70 7.88 -27.39
C ILE A 3 1.12 7.60 -25.99
N VAL A 4 2.36 7.86 -25.74
CA VAL A 4 2.88 7.71 -24.40
C VAL A 4 2.31 8.85 -23.57
N PRO A 5 1.64 8.55 -22.45
CA PRO A 5 1.19 9.61 -21.59
C PRO A 5 2.33 10.54 -21.25
N ASP A 6 2.02 11.78 -21.05
CA ASP A 6 3.02 12.75 -20.67
C ASP A 6 3.49 12.42 -19.27
N THR A 7 4.41 11.47 -19.16
CA THR A 7 4.88 10.96 -17.90
C THR A 7 5.51 12.06 -17.06
N ALA A 8 6.27 12.94 -17.70
CA ALA A 8 6.92 14.02 -16.98
C ALA A 8 5.90 14.95 -16.34
N ASN A 9 4.85 15.30 -17.09
CA ASN A 9 3.80 16.16 -16.58
C ASN A 9 3.02 15.47 -15.45
N PHE A 10 2.75 14.19 -15.62
CA PHE A 10 2.05 13.39 -14.64
C PHE A 10 2.81 13.33 -13.33
N ILE A 11 4.12 13.10 -13.41
CA ILE A 11 4.98 13.08 -12.23
C ILE A 11 5.00 14.44 -11.56
N GLU A 12 5.10 15.49 -12.36
CA GLU A 12 5.14 16.85 -11.81
C GLU A 12 3.85 17.19 -11.09
N GLU A 13 2.71 16.81 -11.66
CA GLU A 13 1.43 17.05 -11.00
C GLU A 13 1.37 16.37 -9.65
N ARG A 14 1.83 15.14 -9.56
CA ARG A 14 1.82 14.40 -8.30
C ARG A 14 2.78 15.02 -7.29
N ARG A 15 3.93 15.49 -7.74
CA ARG A 15 4.87 16.17 -6.87
C ARG A 15 4.28 17.46 -6.33
N GLN A 16 3.56 18.20 -7.17
CA GLN A 16 2.91 19.43 -6.74
C GLN A 16 1.83 19.14 -5.70
N MET A 17 1.08 18.06 -5.89
CA MET A 17 0.09 17.65 -4.90
C MET A 17 0.73 17.31 -3.56
N LYS A 18 1.84 16.57 -3.59
CA LYS A 18 2.55 16.23 -2.36
C LYS A 18 3.09 17.47 -1.67
N LYS A 19 3.58 18.41 -2.47
CA LYS A 19 4.12 19.66 -1.96
C LYS A 19 3.03 20.52 -1.32
N ARG A 20 1.86 20.56 -1.98
CA ARG A 20 0.72 21.35 -1.51
C ARG A 20 0.09 20.75 -0.26
N TYR A 21 0.08 19.43 -0.16
CA TYR A 21 -0.57 18.72 0.94
C TYR A 21 0.42 17.74 1.57
N PRO A 22 1.46 18.23 2.22
CA PRO A 22 2.55 17.36 2.67
C PRO A 22 2.15 16.37 3.75
N ASN A 23 1.10 16.67 4.50
CA ASN A 23 0.67 15.80 5.58
C ASN A 23 -0.37 14.77 5.16
N GLU A 24 -0.84 14.83 3.92
CA GLU A 24 -1.83 13.88 3.43
C GLU A 24 -1.14 12.71 2.77
N ARG A 25 -1.75 11.53 2.93
CA ARG A 25 -1.27 10.35 2.23
C ARG A 25 -1.57 10.48 0.76
N ARG A 26 -0.60 10.19 -0.07
CA ARG A 26 -0.73 10.28 -1.53
C ARG A 26 -0.31 8.97 -2.16
N PHE A 27 -1.20 7.99 -2.09
CA PHE A 27 -1.00 6.72 -2.77
C PHE A 27 -2.37 6.06 -2.95
N PHE A 28 -2.44 5.14 -3.91
CA PHE A 28 -3.63 4.34 -4.12
C PHE A 28 -3.50 3.02 -3.39
N ALA A 29 -4.63 2.36 -3.15
CA ALA A 29 -4.61 1.04 -2.52
C ALA A 29 -3.79 0.05 -3.34
N ALA A 30 -3.83 0.15 -4.67
CA ALA A 30 -3.02 -0.72 -5.53
C ALA A 30 -1.52 -0.52 -5.28
N ASP A 31 -1.11 0.70 -4.93
CA ASP A 31 0.29 0.96 -4.62
C ASP A 31 0.72 0.23 -3.35
N LEU A 32 -0.18 0.11 -2.38
CA LEU A 32 0.10 -0.65 -1.16
C LEU A 32 0.33 -2.13 -1.47
N VAL A 33 -0.51 -2.70 -2.34
CA VAL A 33 -0.35 -4.09 -2.74
C VAL A 33 0.99 -4.28 -3.43
N ALA A 34 1.29 -3.41 -4.39
CA ALA A 34 2.56 -3.51 -5.12
C ALA A 34 3.76 -3.34 -4.19
N ALA A 35 3.70 -2.38 -3.28
CA ALA A 35 4.77 -2.15 -2.33
C ALA A 35 5.01 -3.36 -1.45
N THR A 36 3.93 -3.97 -0.96
CA THR A 36 4.04 -5.16 -0.13
C THR A 36 4.68 -6.31 -0.91
N GLU A 37 4.25 -6.52 -2.13
CA GLU A 37 4.79 -7.59 -2.97
C GLU A 37 6.29 -7.38 -3.23
N GLN A 38 6.68 -6.15 -3.51
CA GLN A 38 8.09 -5.84 -3.76
C GLN A 38 8.96 -6.04 -2.52
N ILE A 39 8.48 -5.56 -1.39
CA ILE A 39 9.26 -5.61 -0.16
C ILE A 39 9.38 -7.05 0.35
N GLU A 40 8.30 -7.82 0.27
CA GLU A 40 8.30 -9.19 0.75
C GLU A 40 8.80 -10.19 -0.27
N GLY A 41 8.88 -9.81 -1.53
CA GLY A 41 9.30 -10.73 -2.58
C GLY A 41 8.21 -11.73 -2.97
N TRP A 42 6.96 -11.36 -2.82
CA TRP A 42 5.82 -12.24 -3.14
C TRP A 42 5.31 -11.98 -4.54
N THR A 43 4.81 -13.04 -5.17
CA THR A 43 4.08 -12.87 -6.44
C THR A 43 2.68 -12.41 -6.11
N HIS A 44 2.07 -11.72 -7.07
CA HIS A 44 0.69 -11.25 -6.89
C HIS A 44 -0.26 -12.44 -6.69
N ALA A 45 -0.06 -13.50 -7.44
CA ALA A 45 -0.91 -14.68 -7.34
C ALA A 45 -0.85 -15.32 -5.94
N ASP A 46 0.35 -15.43 -5.39
CA ASP A 46 0.52 -16.00 -4.05
C ASP A 46 -0.11 -15.11 -2.98
N PHE A 47 0.13 -13.81 -3.07
CA PHE A 47 -0.37 -12.88 -2.07
C PHE A 47 -1.89 -12.80 -2.08
N MET A 48 -2.48 -12.87 -3.26
CA MET A 48 -3.94 -12.77 -3.41
C MET A 48 -4.64 -14.12 -3.31
N SER A 49 -3.90 -15.20 -3.11
CA SER A 49 -4.47 -16.54 -3.00
C SER A 49 -5.25 -16.72 -1.70
N ASN A 50 -5.86 -17.89 -1.56
CA ASN A 50 -6.55 -18.23 -0.32
C ASN A 50 -5.63 -18.85 0.72
N SER A 51 -4.32 -18.73 0.52
CA SER A 51 -3.34 -19.28 1.46
C SER A 51 -3.52 -18.68 2.85
N ARG A 52 -3.42 -19.52 3.85
CA ARG A 52 -3.51 -19.12 5.25
C ARG A 52 -2.16 -19.05 5.92
N LEU A 53 -1.08 -19.05 5.15
CA LEU A 53 0.24 -18.87 5.73
C LEU A 53 0.28 -17.54 6.49
N ALA A 54 0.87 -17.59 7.68
CA ALA A 54 0.78 -16.49 8.62
C ALA A 54 1.28 -15.16 8.03
N ASN A 55 2.36 -15.20 7.27
CA ASN A 55 2.92 -13.98 6.71
C ASN A 55 2.02 -13.36 5.65
N TYR A 56 1.38 -14.18 4.81
CA TYR A 56 0.41 -13.65 3.82
C TYR A 56 -0.81 -13.06 4.52
N VAL A 57 -1.30 -13.77 5.55
CA VAL A 57 -2.47 -13.29 6.31
C VAL A 57 -2.14 -11.94 6.96
N LEU A 58 -0.98 -11.84 7.58
CA LEU A 58 -0.55 -10.59 8.20
C LEU A 58 -0.43 -9.47 7.18
N GLY A 59 0.16 -9.77 6.03
CA GLY A 59 0.31 -8.79 4.96
C GLY A 59 -1.03 -8.26 4.48
N ARG A 60 -1.99 -9.14 4.30
CA ARG A 60 -3.33 -8.74 3.88
C ARG A 60 -4.03 -7.90 4.95
N HIS A 61 -3.92 -8.32 6.22
CA HIS A 61 -4.54 -7.57 7.32
C HIS A 61 -3.92 -6.20 7.47
N ARG A 62 -2.60 -6.08 7.26
CA ARG A 62 -1.92 -4.79 7.29
C ARG A 62 -2.47 -3.87 6.22
N ILE A 63 -2.62 -4.38 5.00
CA ILE A 63 -3.18 -3.57 3.92
C ILE A 63 -4.60 -3.16 4.21
N MET A 64 -5.42 -4.07 4.74
CA MET A 64 -6.79 -3.75 5.12
C MET A 64 -6.84 -2.59 6.11
N HIS A 65 -5.98 -2.63 7.11
CA HIS A 65 -5.93 -1.60 8.14
C HIS A 65 -5.48 -0.26 7.56
N ILE A 66 -4.43 -0.27 6.74
CA ILE A 66 -3.93 0.96 6.11
C ILE A 66 -5.00 1.56 5.22
N CYS A 67 -5.66 0.75 4.41
CA CYS A 67 -6.71 1.22 3.51
C CYS A 67 -7.86 1.86 4.30
N ARG A 68 -8.22 1.27 5.42
CA ARG A 68 -9.32 1.79 6.22
C ARG A 68 -8.97 3.11 6.88
N TYR A 69 -7.81 3.20 7.48
CA TYR A 69 -7.49 4.34 8.33
C TYR A 69 -6.66 5.41 7.66
N GLU A 70 -5.90 5.07 6.64
CA GLU A 70 -5.12 6.08 5.92
C GLU A 70 -5.81 6.55 4.64
N LEU A 71 -6.61 5.70 4.01
CA LEU A 71 -7.27 6.03 2.75
C LEU A 71 -8.78 6.19 2.89
N ASN A 72 -9.32 5.91 4.08
CA ASN A 72 -10.77 6.03 4.36
C ASN A 72 -11.64 5.20 3.43
N LEU A 73 -11.16 4.04 3.02
CA LEU A 73 -11.94 3.15 2.18
C LEU A 73 -12.95 2.38 3.02
N SER A 74 -14.09 2.06 2.40
CA SER A 74 -15.09 1.23 3.06
C SER A 74 -14.64 -0.22 3.09
N TYR A 75 -15.23 -1.02 3.98
CA TYR A 75 -14.92 -2.45 4.02
C TYR A 75 -15.20 -3.12 2.68
N SER A 76 -16.27 -2.69 1.99
CA SER A 76 -16.60 -3.24 0.68
C SER A 76 -15.57 -2.89 -0.38
N GLN A 77 -15.07 -1.66 -0.36
CA GLN A 77 -14.02 -1.25 -1.29
C GLN A 77 -12.73 -2.04 -1.05
N ILE A 78 -12.37 -2.22 0.21
CA ILE A 78 -11.19 -3.00 0.56
C ILE A 78 -11.37 -4.46 0.15
N GLY A 79 -12.57 -4.98 0.36
CA GLY A 79 -12.89 -6.35 -0.04
C GLY A 79 -12.76 -6.56 -1.53
N ARG A 80 -13.19 -5.60 -2.33
CA ARG A 80 -13.03 -5.69 -3.79
C ARG A 80 -11.55 -5.69 -4.18
N LEU A 81 -10.76 -4.87 -3.52
CA LEU A 81 -9.32 -4.84 -3.80
C LEU A 81 -8.65 -6.18 -3.55
N LEU A 82 -8.98 -6.82 -2.44
CA LEU A 82 -8.32 -8.05 -2.02
C LEU A 82 -9.12 -9.31 -2.35
N VAL A 83 -10.26 -9.16 -3.02
CA VAL A 83 -11.16 -10.24 -3.38
C VAL A 83 -11.58 -11.02 -2.13
N ARG A 84 -12.07 -10.29 -1.15
CA ARG A 84 -12.57 -10.83 0.12
C ARG A 84 -13.90 -10.15 0.45
N ASP A 85 -14.76 -10.83 1.20
CA ASP A 85 -15.99 -10.17 1.58
C ASP A 85 -15.74 -9.17 2.72
N HIS A 86 -16.70 -8.28 2.93
CA HIS A 86 -16.52 -7.20 3.88
C HIS A 86 -16.40 -7.68 5.33
N THR A 87 -17.01 -8.82 5.65
CA THR A 87 -16.90 -9.39 6.99
C THR A 87 -15.48 -9.86 7.27
N THR A 88 -14.86 -10.49 6.27
CA THR A 88 -13.47 -10.91 6.37
C THR A 88 -12.55 -9.73 6.56
N VAL A 89 -12.82 -8.63 5.84
CA VAL A 89 -12.04 -7.40 5.98
C VAL A 89 -12.17 -6.84 7.39
N CYS A 90 -13.40 -6.75 7.87
CA CYS A 90 -13.65 -6.21 9.20
C CYS A 90 -12.90 -7.01 10.27
N ARG A 91 -12.98 -8.32 10.20
CA ARG A 91 -12.29 -9.19 11.16
C ARG A 91 -10.77 -9.09 11.04
N GLY A 92 -10.27 -8.95 9.80
CA GLY A 92 -8.84 -8.79 9.59
C GLY A 92 -8.32 -7.52 10.24
N ILE A 93 -9.05 -6.43 10.09
CA ILE A 93 -8.68 -5.16 10.70
C ILE A 93 -8.70 -5.26 12.22
N GLU A 94 -9.72 -5.90 12.78
CA GLU A 94 -9.80 -6.08 14.22
C GLU A 94 -8.61 -6.88 14.76
N ARG A 95 -8.27 -7.98 14.10
CA ARG A 95 -7.13 -8.81 14.51
C ARG A 95 -5.83 -8.05 14.42
N TYR A 96 -5.64 -7.29 13.35
CA TYR A 96 -4.43 -6.51 13.17
C TYR A 96 -4.29 -5.48 14.29
N THR A 97 -5.38 -4.79 14.60
CA THR A 97 -5.38 -3.78 15.65
C THR A 97 -5.05 -4.39 17.01
N GLU A 98 -5.64 -5.53 17.31
CA GLU A 98 -5.46 -6.14 18.62
C GLU A 98 -4.13 -6.82 18.83
N LYS A 99 -3.61 -7.47 17.77
CA LYS A 99 -2.48 -8.40 17.93
C LYS A 99 -1.19 -7.95 17.27
N CYS A 100 -1.24 -7.03 16.35
CA CYS A 100 -0.06 -6.72 15.53
C CYS A 100 0.39 -5.28 15.62
N LEU A 101 -0.54 -4.36 15.75
CA LEU A 101 -0.27 -2.93 15.59
C LEU A 101 0.70 -2.38 16.65
N ASN A 102 0.78 -3.00 17.81
CA ASN A 102 1.63 -2.51 18.90
C ASN A 102 3.05 -3.07 18.89
N HIS A 103 3.38 -3.94 17.95
CA HIS A 103 4.71 -4.53 17.89
C HIS A 103 5.64 -3.62 17.09
N ASP A 104 6.83 -3.36 17.67
CA ASP A 104 7.77 -2.44 17.04
C ASP A 104 8.16 -2.87 15.63
N ALA A 105 8.37 -4.17 15.43
CA ALA A 105 8.71 -4.68 14.10
C ALA A 105 7.60 -4.42 13.09
N GLU A 106 6.35 -4.54 13.53
CA GLU A 106 5.22 -4.28 12.64
C GLU A 106 5.07 -2.80 12.36
N ILE A 107 5.27 -1.97 13.35
CA ILE A 107 5.22 -0.52 13.16
C ILE A 107 6.24 -0.09 12.12
N ALA A 108 7.46 -0.62 12.23
CA ALA A 108 8.52 -0.29 11.28
C ALA A 108 8.19 -0.79 9.87
N LYS A 109 7.71 -2.03 9.76
CA LYS A 109 7.35 -2.60 8.46
C LYS A 109 6.22 -1.81 7.82
N ARG A 110 5.21 -1.44 8.60
CA ARG A 110 4.08 -0.65 8.13
C ARG A 110 4.55 0.69 7.55
N ALA A 111 5.43 1.37 8.29
CA ALA A 111 5.94 2.66 7.83
C ALA A 111 6.74 2.52 6.54
N PHE A 112 7.53 1.46 6.44
CA PHE A 112 8.34 1.21 5.25
C PHE A 112 7.46 0.94 4.02
N ILE A 113 6.40 0.15 4.20
CA ILE A 113 5.47 -0.16 3.10
C ILE A 113 4.74 1.09 2.65
N ILE A 114 4.30 1.92 3.58
CA ILE A 114 3.62 3.17 3.24
C ILE A 114 4.57 4.08 2.46
N ALA A 115 5.82 4.20 2.91
CA ALA A 115 6.79 5.04 2.21
C ALA A 115 7.02 4.52 0.79
N ARG A 116 7.10 3.20 0.62
CA ARG A 116 7.27 2.63 -0.71
C ARG A 116 6.06 2.87 -1.58
N ALA A 117 4.85 2.77 -1.02
CA ALA A 117 3.63 3.03 -1.75
C ALA A 117 3.59 4.49 -2.24
N GLU A 118 4.00 5.41 -1.38
CA GLU A 118 4.08 6.82 -1.77
C GLU A 118 5.09 7.03 -2.89
N SER A 119 6.21 6.35 -2.83
CA SER A 119 7.21 6.41 -3.88
C SER A 119 6.66 5.89 -5.21
N LEU A 120 5.92 4.78 -5.17
CA LEU A 120 5.30 4.22 -6.37
C LEU A 120 4.24 5.16 -6.93
N PHE A 121 3.46 5.79 -6.06
CA PHE A 121 2.45 6.75 -6.48
C PHE A 121 3.08 7.91 -7.24
N LEU A 122 4.21 8.40 -6.74
CA LEU A 122 4.92 9.51 -7.37
C LEU A 122 5.71 9.05 -8.59
N ASN A 123 5.79 7.73 -8.80
CA ASN A 123 6.57 7.15 -9.88
C ASN A 123 8.04 7.57 -9.80
N ILE A 124 8.56 7.61 -8.57
CA ILE A 124 9.95 7.97 -8.32
C ILE A 124 10.65 6.77 -7.72
N PRO A 125 11.65 6.20 -8.40
CA PRO A 125 12.43 5.11 -7.83
C PRO A 125 13.13 5.58 -6.55
N LEU A 126 13.15 4.72 -5.53
CA LEU A 126 13.72 5.09 -4.24
C LEU A 126 15.18 5.48 -4.32
N ASP A 127 15.92 4.78 -5.16
CA ASP A 127 17.36 4.99 -5.26
C ASP A 127 17.74 6.14 -6.18
N VAL A 128 16.80 6.63 -6.99
CA VAL A 128 17.12 7.72 -7.91
C VAL A 128 17.41 9.02 -7.16
N ASP A 129 16.65 9.27 -6.12
CA ASP A 129 16.86 10.48 -5.33
C ASP A 129 18.21 10.47 -4.65
N ASP A 130 18.66 9.30 -4.21
CA ASP A 130 19.99 9.17 -3.61
C ASP A 130 21.09 9.26 -4.66
N ALA A 131 20.82 8.73 -5.83
CA ALA A 131 21.80 8.73 -6.91
C ALA A 131 21.98 10.10 -7.55
N ASN A 132 20.97 10.95 -7.43
CA ASN A 132 20.98 12.28 -8.04
C ASN A 132 20.80 13.35 -6.98
N PRO A 133 21.83 13.60 -6.24
CA PRO A 133 21.77 14.60 -5.19
C PRO A 133 21.58 16.02 -5.72
#